data_ee23a6b2cd03fbacfa0db3f912d1bcf0
#
_entry.id   ee23a6b2cd03fbacfa0db3f912d1bcf0
#
_cell.length_a   1.000
_cell.length_b   1.000
_cell.length_c   1.000
_cell.angle_alpha   90.00
_cell.angle_beta   90.00
_cell.angle_gamma   90.00
#
_symmetry.space_group_name_H-M   'P 1'
#
loop_
_entity.id
_entity.type
_entity.pdbx_description
1 polymer ?
#
loop_
_entity_poly.entity_id
_entity_poly.type
_entity_poly.pdbx_seq_one_letter_code
_entity_poly.pdbx_strand_id
1 'polypeptide(L)'
;QGETLKRSGSEYEWLDGGQKVTIRGNLWYHQYDQVGGDAIDFVRRFYNKLYPEAMEYLLGETGGTLTVSPPVQKEEKNFVLPPKNDNMRRVFAYLLNRRGIDREVLYAFVHKGMIYESADYHNAVFVGFDPNGKPKHAHKRGTGSESSYKGNVSGSQPEYSFHWSGQAEPTHNSRNEGGEISKH
;
A
#
# COMPACT_ATOMS: atom_id res chain seq x y z
N GLN A 1 22.25 31.33 5.96
CA GLN A 1 23.42 30.59 6.45
C GLN A 1 23.93 29.77 5.27
N GLY A 2 25.16 30.09 4.79
CA GLY A 2 25.67 29.68 3.51
C GLY A 2 26.12 28.20 3.44
N GLU A 3 25.19 27.30 3.46
CA GLU A 3 25.48 25.91 3.15
C GLU A 3 25.58 25.70 1.65
N THR A 4 26.65 25.06 1.20
CA THR A 4 26.93 24.91 -0.21
C THR A 4 26.30 23.63 -0.75
N LEU A 5 25.37 23.79 -1.70
CA LEU A 5 24.87 22.67 -2.48
C LEU A 5 25.91 22.22 -3.49
N LYS A 6 26.28 20.94 -3.45
CA LYS A 6 27.18 20.33 -4.42
C LYS A 6 26.39 19.72 -5.56
N ARG A 7 26.70 20.08 -6.80
CA ARG A 7 26.06 19.46 -7.96
C ARG A 7 26.68 18.09 -8.27
N SER A 8 25.85 17.08 -8.43
CA SER A 8 26.24 15.72 -8.81
C SER A 8 25.36 15.24 -9.98
N GLY A 9 25.82 15.43 -11.21
CA GLY A 9 25.04 15.12 -12.41
C GLY A 9 23.77 15.98 -12.53
N SER A 10 22.59 15.35 -12.51
CA SER A 10 21.27 16.00 -12.55
C SER A 10 20.69 16.32 -11.17
N GLU A 11 21.44 16.04 -10.10
CA GLU A 11 21.01 16.20 -8.72
C GLU A 11 21.91 17.20 -7.99
N TYR A 12 21.40 17.72 -6.89
CA TYR A 12 22.18 18.48 -5.92
C TYR A 12 22.32 17.67 -4.64
N GLU A 13 23.44 17.79 -4.00
CA GLU A 13 23.74 17.14 -2.73
C GLU A 13 23.98 18.19 -1.65
N TRP A 14 23.42 17.95 -0.48
CA TRP A 14 23.63 18.70 0.73
C TRP A 14 23.91 17.75 1.89
N LEU A 15 24.69 18.18 2.88
CA LEU A 15 25.01 17.38 4.06
C LEU A 15 24.31 17.96 5.28
N ASP A 16 23.37 17.20 5.85
CA ASP A 16 22.74 17.46 7.12
C ASP A 16 23.50 16.75 8.24
N GLY A 17 24.26 17.49 9.04
CA GLY A 17 25.08 16.89 10.09
C GLY A 17 26.05 15.79 9.63
N GLY A 18 26.50 15.85 8.37
CA GLY A 18 27.34 14.82 7.74
C GLY A 18 26.56 13.74 7.00
N GLN A 19 25.23 13.76 7.07
CA GLN A 19 24.37 12.80 6.38
C GLN A 19 23.92 13.36 5.03
N LYS A 20 23.95 12.51 4.01
CA LYS A 20 23.67 12.93 2.64
C LYS A 20 22.19 13.12 2.37
N VAL A 21 21.83 14.32 1.90
CA VAL A 21 20.51 14.64 1.33
C VAL A 21 20.69 14.92 -0.16
N THR A 22 19.91 14.25 -1.00
CA THR A 22 19.86 14.48 -2.44
C THR A 22 18.62 15.28 -2.81
N ILE A 23 18.79 16.22 -3.76
CA ILE A 23 17.69 17.08 -4.23
C ILE A 23 17.64 16.95 -5.75
N ARG A 24 16.46 16.60 -6.26
CA ARG A 24 16.19 16.48 -7.69
C ARG A 24 14.90 17.20 -8.05
N GLY A 25 15.02 18.32 -8.77
CA GLY A 25 13.88 19.18 -9.05
C GLY A 25 13.28 19.74 -7.75
N ASN A 26 12.00 19.45 -7.51
CA ASN A 26 11.27 19.83 -6.29
C ASN A 26 11.17 18.73 -5.24
N LEU A 27 11.92 17.65 -5.41
CA LEU A 27 11.94 16.53 -4.48
C LEU A 27 13.30 16.42 -3.79
N TRP A 28 13.30 15.98 -2.54
CA TRP A 28 14.49 15.67 -1.77
C TRP A 28 14.43 14.28 -1.16
N TYR A 29 15.58 13.70 -0.85
CA TYR A 29 15.69 12.40 -0.19
C TYR A 29 16.88 12.37 0.78
N HIS A 30 16.61 12.01 2.03
CA HIS A 30 17.60 11.82 3.08
C HIS A 30 18.07 10.36 3.08
N GLN A 31 19.32 10.12 2.72
CA GLN A 31 19.85 8.77 2.45
C GLN A 31 19.88 7.89 3.71
N TYR A 32 20.20 8.47 4.85
CA TYR A 32 20.34 7.73 6.10
C TYR A 32 18.99 7.33 6.68
N ASP A 33 18.06 8.27 6.81
CA ASP A 33 16.75 8.02 7.40
C ASP A 33 15.76 7.38 6.40
N GLN A 34 16.15 7.29 5.13
CA GLN A 34 15.31 6.76 4.04
C GLN A 34 13.95 7.47 3.90
N VAL A 35 13.94 8.77 4.12
CA VAL A 35 12.76 9.62 3.99
C VAL A 35 12.99 10.71 2.94
N GLY A 36 11.92 11.13 2.31
CA GLY A 36 11.96 12.18 1.32
C GLY A 36 10.60 12.85 1.16
N GLY A 37 10.55 13.89 0.37
CA GLY A 37 9.33 14.64 0.15
C GLY A 37 9.51 15.80 -0.82
N ASP A 38 8.56 16.71 -0.78
CA ASP A 38 8.59 17.96 -1.55
C ASP A 38 9.19 19.13 -0.76
N ALA A 39 9.09 20.33 -1.29
CA ALA A 39 9.61 21.54 -0.66
C ALA A 39 8.93 21.85 0.70
N ILE A 40 7.64 21.53 0.83
CA ILE A 40 6.90 21.74 2.08
C ILE A 40 7.41 20.76 3.15
N ASP A 41 7.57 19.50 2.80
CA ASP A 41 8.12 18.48 3.70
C ASP A 41 9.56 18.80 4.09
N PHE A 42 10.35 19.40 3.19
CA PHE A 42 11.69 19.88 3.48
C PHE A 42 11.66 20.97 4.58
N VAL A 43 10.84 21.99 4.41
CA VAL A 43 10.74 23.07 5.39
C VAL A 43 10.20 22.57 6.74
N ARG A 44 9.24 21.67 6.73
CA ARG A 44 8.73 21.06 7.94
C ARG A 44 9.81 20.28 8.71
N ARG A 45 10.60 19.53 8.00
CA ARG A 45 11.63 18.67 8.60
C ARG A 45 12.85 19.46 9.10
N PHE A 46 13.43 20.26 8.23
CA PHE A 46 14.72 20.92 8.52
C PHE A 46 14.60 22.27 9.21
N TYR A 47 13.42 22.89 9.16
CA TYR A 47 13.12 24.14 9.86
C TYR A 47 12.12 23.97 11.00
N ASN A 48 11.71 22.73 11.28
CA ASN A 48 10.77 22.37 12.36
C ASN A 48 9.48 23.19 12.35
N LYS A 49 8.92 23.41 11.15
CA LYS A 49 7.71 24.21 10.96
C LYS A 49 6.48 23.32 10.82
N LEU A 50 5.35 23.79 11.32
CA LEU A 50 4.05 23.19 11.03
C LEU A 50 3.67 23.45 9.57
N TYR A 51 2.71 22.67 9.03
CA TYR A 51 2.32 22.80 7.62
C TYR A 51 1.94 24.22 7.21
N PRO A 52 1.07 24.97 7.95
CA PRO A 52 0.74 26.34 7.61
C PRO A 52 1.95 27.28 7.60
N GLU A 53 2.83 27.15 8.60
CA GLU A 53 4.06 27.95 8.72
C GLU A 53 5.07 27.65 7.61
N ALA A 54 5.15 26.41 7.16
CA ALA A 54 5.99 26.02 6.04
C ALA A 54 5.48 26.62 4.73
N MET A 55 4.18 26.67 4.55
CA MET A 55 3.55 27.34 3.41
C MET A 55 3.84 28.85 3.41
N GLU A 56 3.67 29.55 4.53
CA GLU A 56 3.98 30.97 4.67
C GLU A 56 5.47 31.25 4.42
N TYR A 57 6.34 30.40 4.94
CA TYR A 57 7.79 30.51 4.74
C TYR A 57 8.16 30.43 3.26
N LEU A 58 7.67 29.46 2.54
CA LEU A 58 7.93 29.29 1.12
C LEU A 58 7.32 30.41 0.27
N LEU A 59 6.17 30.95 0.65
CA LEU A 59 5.54 32.10 0.01
C LEU A 59 6.35 33.38 0.22
N GLY A 60 6.81 33.62 1.45
CA GLY A 60 7.60 34.81 1.80
C GLY A 60 8.95 34.84 1.09
N GLU A 61 9.65 33.71 0.96
CA GLU A 61 10.94 33.59 0.31
C GLU A 61 10.88 33.75 -1.23
N THR A 62 9.76 33.31 -1.83
CA THR A 62 9.66 33.31 -3.31
C THR A 62 9.06 34.62 -3.88
N GLY A 63 8.51 35.48 -3.03
CA GLY A 63 7.84 36.71 -3.48
C GLY A 63 6.68 36.48 -4.47
N GLY A 64 6.24 35.26 -4.60
CA GLY A 64 5.25 34.79 -5.55
C GLY A 64 3.86 34.67 -4.91
N THR A 65 2.86 35.16 -5.59
CA THR A 65 1.48 34.77 -5.33
C THR A 65 1.36 33.31 -5.73
N LEU A 66 1.39 32.37 -4.74
CA LEU A 66 0.95 31.01 -5.04
C LEU A 66 -0.51 31.11 -5.43
N THR A 67 -0.80 30.90 -6.71
CA THR A 67 -2.11 30.44 -7.09
C THR A 67 -2.22 29.06 -6.46
N VAL A 68 -2.81 29.02 -5.25
CA VAL A 68 -3.21 27.75 -4.66
C VAL A 68 -4.21 27.18 -5.66
N SER A 69 -3.75 26.28 -6.51
CA SER A 69 -4.69 25.49 -7.29
C SER A 69 -5.63 24.87 -6.26
N PRO A 70 -6.95 25.10 -6.36
CA PRO A 70 -7.88 24.51 -5.42
C PRO A 70 -7.53 23.01 -5.36
N PRO A 71 -7.60 22.38 -4.17
CA PRO A 71 -7.28 20.97 -4.06
C PRO A 71 -8.02 20.28 -5.19
N VAL A 72 -7.25 19.63 -6.08
CA VAL A 72 -7.82 18.86 -7.17
C VAL A 72 -8.78 17.93 -6.48
N GLN A 73 -10.08 18.24 -6.58
CA GLN A 73 -11.10 17.31 -6.11
C GLN A 73 -10.79 16.04 -6.86
N LYS A 74 -10.21 15.05 -6.15
CA LYS A 74 -10.07 13.72 -6.70
C LYS A 74 -11.49 13.33 -7.05
N GLU A 75 -11.81 13.37 -8.34
CA GLU A 75 -13.07 12.81 -8.82
C GLU A 75 -13.19 11.45 -8.14
N GLU A 76 -14.24 11.26 -7.35
CA GLU A 76 -14.52 9.98 -6.72
C GLU A 76 -14.74 8.98 -7.85
N LYS A 77 -13.67 8.31 -8.25
CA LYS A 77 -13.73 7.28 -9.27
C LYS A 77 -14.55 6.14 -8.70
N ASN A 78 -15.65 5.82 -9.33
CA ASN A 78 -16.47 4.69 -8.94
C ASN A 78 -15.62 3.42 -8.91
N PHE A 79 -15.57 2.79 -7.75
CA PHE A 79 -14.89 1.51 -7.57
C PHE A 79 -15.75 0.38 -8.14
N VAL A 80 -15.21 -0.32 -9.15
CA VAL A 80 -15.85 -1.48 -9.76
C VAL A 80 -14.84 -2.61 -9.80
N LEU A 81 -15.23 -3.77 -9.27
CA LEU A 81 -14.39 -4.96 -9.32
C LEU A 81 -14.20 -5.43 -10.77
N PRO A 82 -12.99 -5.84 -11.17
CA PRO A 82 -12.75 -6.49 -12.46
C PRO A 82 -13.64 -7.73 -12.62
N PRO A 83 -14.14 -7.99 -13.83
CA PRO A 83 -14.95 -9.18 -14.08
C PRO A 83 -14.15 -10.45 -13.77
N LYS A 84 -14.84 -11.43 -13.16
CA LYS A 84 -14.24 -12.72 -12.82
C LYS A 84 -14.12 -13.60 -14.06
N ASN A 85 -13.01 -14.32 -14.15
CA ASN A 85 -12.84 -15.38 -15.14
C ASN A 85 -13.59 -16.65 -14.69
N ASP A 86 -13.96 -17.51 -15.63
CA ASP A 86 -14.69 -18.77 -15.39
C ASP A 86 -13.86 -19.80 -14.61
N ASN A 87 -12.53 -19.66 -14.64
CA ASN A 87 -11.63 -20.54 -13.92
C ASN A 87 -10.47 -19.73 -13.30
N MET A 88 -9.69 -20.40 -12.43
CA MET A 88 -8.59 -19.78 -11.72
C MET A 88 -7.24 -20.45 -11.99
N ARG A 89 -7.08 -21.11 -13.12
CA ARG A 89 -5.90 -21.96 -13.40
C ARG A 89 -4.59 -21.20 -13.33
N ARG A 90 -4.54 -19.99 -13.90
CA ARG A 90 -3.31 -19.17 -13.91
C ARG A 90 -2.99 -18.62 -12.52
N VAL A 91 -4.01 -18.19 -11.80
CA VAL A 91 -3.85 -17.68 -10.43
C VAL A 91 -3.39 -18.80 -9.50
N PHE A 92 -3.96 -20.01 -9.58
CA PHE A 92 -3.51 -21.17 -8.81
C PHE A 92 -2.07 -21.52 -9.15
N ALA A 93 -1.73 -21.66 -10.43
CA ALA A 93 -0.36 -21.95 -10.85
C ALA A 93 0.63 -20.88 -10.34
N TYR A 94 0.28 -19.61 -10.45
CA TYR A 94 1.10 -18.51 -9.99
C TYR A 94 1.30 -18.54 -8.46
N LEU A 95 0.21 -18.63 -7.68
CA LEU A 95 0.29 -18.51 -6.22
C LEU A 95 0.88 -19.76 -5.56
N LEU A 96 0.53 -20.96 -6.02
CA LEU A 96 1.06 -22.22 -5.48
C LEU A 96 2.50 -22.46 -5.92
N ASN A 97 2.76 -22.44 -7.24
CA ASN A 97 4.04 -22.94 -7.76
C ASN A 97 5.13 -21.84 -7.77
N ARG A 98 4.75 -20.60 -8.10
CA ARG A 98 5.73 -19.51 -8.21
C ARG A 98 5.91 -18.73 -6.91
N ARG A 99 4.83 -18.58 -6.12
CA ARG A 99 4.85 -17.82 -4.87
C ARG A 99 4.94 -18.70 -3.63
N GLY A 100 4.75 -20.01 -3.75
CA GLY A 100 4.84 -20.95 -2.65
C GLY A 100 3.77 -20.75 -1.58
N ILE A 101 2.61 -20.19 -1.94
CA ILE A 101 1.51 -20.02 -0.99
C ILE A 101 0.92 -21.40 -0.69
N ASP A 102 0.67 -21.67 0.58
CA ASP A 102 0.03 -22.93 0.99
C ASP A 102 -1.34 -23.09 0.33
N ARG A 103 -1.65 -24.34 -0.05
CA ARG A 103 -2.87 -24.67 -0.79
C ARG A 103 -4.13 -24.38 0.04
N GLU A 104 -4.15 -24.75 1.31
CA GLU A 104 -5.32 -24.60 2.17
C GLU A 104 -5.60 -23.11 2.43
N VAL A 105 -4.53 -22.33 2.66
CA VAL A 105 -4.62 -20.88 2.80
C VAL A 105 -5.19 -20.24 1.54
N LEU A 106 -4.71 -20.65 0.37
CA LEU A 106 -5.22 -20.12 -0.90
C LEU A 106 -6.70 -20.46 -1.09
N TYR A 107 -7.09 -21.71 -0.85
CA TYR A 107 -8.50 -22.12 -0.96
C TYR A 107 -9.40 -21.34 0.01
N ALA A 108 -8.96 -21.11 1.24
CA ALA A 108 -9.73 -20.35 2.22
C ALA A 108 -10.04 -18.94 1.71
N PHE A 109 -9.07 -18.24 1.14
CA PHE A 109 -9.28 -16.90 0.57
C PHE A 109 -10.12 -16.89 -0.71
N VAL A 110 -9.97 -17.92 -1.55
CA VAL A 110 -10.78 -18.09 -2.76
C VAL A 110 -12.25 -18.31 -2.39
N HIS A 111 -12.54 -19.21 -1.43
CA HIS A 111 -13.90 -19.46 -0.97
C HIS A 111 -14.55 -18.21 -0.33
N LYS A 112 -13.78 -17.37 0.31
CA LYS A 112 -14.25 -16.07 0.85
C LYS A 112 -14.42 -15.00 -0.24
N GLY A 113 -14.10 -15.30 -1.50
CA GLY A 113 -14.17 -14.31 -2.59
C GLY A 113 -13.10 -13.23 -2.51
N MET A 114 -12.09 -13.41 -1.66
CA MET A 114 -11.01 -12.45 -1.47
C MET A 114 -9.92 -12.53 -2.53
N ILE A 115 -9.81 -13.68 -3.21
CA ILE A 115 -8.88 -13.89 -4.32
C ILE A 115 -9.63 -14.50 -5.49
N TYR A 116 -9.43 -13.94 -6.69
CA TYR A 116 -9.96 -14.52 -7.92
C TYR A 116 -9.09 -14.18 -9.13
N GLU A 117 -9.34 -14.84 -10.26
CA GLU A 117 -8.72 -14.53 -11.55
C GLU A 117 -9.60 -13.55 -12.32
N SER A 118 -9.03 -12.46 -12.84
CA SER A 118 -9.79 -11.55 -13.70
C SER A 118 -9.96 -12.10 -15.12
N ALA A 119 -11.09 -11.79 -15.75
CA ALA A 119 -11.35 -12.19 -17.14
C ALA A 119 -10.40 -11.46 -18.11
N ASP A 120 -10.04 -10.19 -17.79
CA ASP A 120 -9.04 -9.42 -18.51
C ASP A 120 -7.63 -9.84 -18.08
N TYR A 121 -6.76 -10.17 -19.00
CA TYR A 121 -5.35 -10.48 -18.77
C TYR A 121 -5.05 -11.56 -17.72
N HIS A 122 -6.05 -12.26 -17.16
CA HIS A 122 -5.90 -13.33 -16.18
C HIS A 122 -5.04 -12.94 -14.96
N ASN A 123 -5.20 -11.72 -14.47
CA ASN A 123 -4.50 -11.24 -13.28
C ASN A 123 -5.07 -11.88 -12.01
N ALA A 124 -4.20 -12.09 -11.02
CA ALA A 124 -4.66 -12.36 -9.66
C ALA A 124 -5.22 -11.06 -9.07
N VAL A 125 -6.47 -11.09 -8.62
CA VAL A 125 -7.16 -9.98 -7.96
C VAL A 125 -7.30 -10.29 -6.49
N PHE A 126 -6.82 -9.38 -5.65
CA PHE A 126 -6.89 -9.44 -4.18
C PHE A 126 -7.87 -8.39 -3.71
N VAL A 127 -8.97 -8.80 -3.12
CA VAL A 127 -10.08 -7.93 -2.72
C VAL A 127 -10.04 -7.62 -1.23
N GLY A 128 -10.16 -6.36 -0.90
CA GLY A 128 -10.36 -5.89 0.47
C GLY A 128 -11.79 -5.42 0.68
N PHE A 129 -12.32 -5.71 1.86
CA PHE A 129 -13.71 -5.47 2.22
C PHE A 129 -13.81 -4.49 3.39
N ASP A 130 -14.90 -3.73 3.44
CA ASP A 130 -15.26 -2.96 4.61
C ASP A 130 -15.86 -3.87 5.72
N PRO A 131 -16.10 -3.36 6.93
CA PRO A 131 -16.72 -4.14 8.02
C PRO A 131 -18.09 -4.73 7.71
N ASN A 132 -18.79 -4.21 6.69
CA ASN A 132 -20.09 -4.70 6.25
C ASN A 132 -19.97 -5.78 5.16
N GLY A 133 -18.76 -6.20 4.81
CA GLY A 133 -18.51 -7.19 3.76
C GLY A 133 -18.67 -6.65 2.33
N LYS A 134 -18.69 -5.33 2.14
CA LYS A 134 -18.73 -4.71 0.82
C LYS A 134 -17.29 -4.52 0.29
N PRO A 135 -16.99 -4.93 -0.97
CA PRO A 135 -15.67 -4.72 -1.54
C PRO A 135 -15.40 -3.21 -1.73
N LYS A 136 -14.26 -2.75 -1.26
CA LYS A 136 -13.83 -1.35 -1.30
C LYS A 136 -12.44 -1.17 -1.90
N HIS A 137 -11.68 -2.23 -1.98
CA HIS A 137 -10.32 -2.21 -2.54
C HIS A 137 -10.08 -3.46 -3.39
N ALA A 138 -9.32 -3.32 -4.46
CA ALA A 138 -8.80 -4.45 -5.19
C ALA A 138 -7.41 -4.15 -5.76
N HIS A 139 -6.48 -5.08 -5.53
CA HIS A 139 -5.15 -5.06 -6.09
C HIS A 139 -5.01 -6.14 -7.16
N LYS A 140 -4.49 -5.78 -8.33
CA LYS A 140 -4.22 -6.71 -9.42
C LYS A 140 -2.73 -7.05 -9.52
N ARG A 141 -2.43 -8.31 -9.74
CA ARG A 141 -1.08 -8.83 -9.98
C ARG A 141 -1.05 -9.71 -11.22
N GLY A 142 -0.15 -9.40 -12.16
CA GLY A 142 0.07 -10.23 -13.34
C GLY A 142 0.57 -11.63 -12.98
N THR A 143 0.01 -12.65 -13.62
CA THR A 143 0.33 -14.07 -13.39
C THR A 143 1.32 -14.65 -14.40
N GLY A 144 1.57 -13.96 -15.52
CA GLY A 144 2.52 -14.38 -16.55
C GLY A 144 3.96 -14.43 -16.05
N SER A 145 4.80 -15.27 -16.67
CA SER A 145 6.22 -15.44 -16.32
C SER A 145 7.00 -14.14 -16.40
N GLU A 146 6.76 -13.36 -17.44
CA GLU A 146 7.41 -12.06 -17.70
C GLU A 146 6.62 -10.87 -17.15
N SER A 147 5.46 -11.10 -16.52
CA SER A 147 4.62 -10.01 -16.05
C SER A 147 5.14 -9.42 -14.75
N SER A 148 5.52 -8.14 -14.80
CA SER A 148 5.81 -7.32 -13.62
C SER A 148 4.60 -6.48 -13.18
N TYR A 149 3.46 -6.61 -13.86
CA TYR A 149 2.28 -5.79 -13.60
C TYR A 149 1.78 -5.92 -12.16
N LYS A 150 1.59 -4.78 -11.52
CA LYS A 150 0.94 -4.63 -10.21
C LYS A 150 0.23 -3.29 -10.16
N GLY A 151 -0.94 -3.21 -9.58
CA GLY A 151 -1.66 -1.95 -9.43
C GLY A 151 -3.01 -2.11 -8.76
N ASN A 152 -3.49 -1.03 -8.19
CA ASN A 152 -4.84 -0.99 -7.61
C ASN A 152 -5.87 -0.72 -8.69
N VAL A 153 -7.06 -1.25 -8.52
CA VAL A 153 -8.22 -0.92 -9.35
C VAL A 153 -8.62 0.53 -9.09
N SER A 154 -9.02 1.24 -10.13
CA SER A 154 -9.45 2.64 -10.02
C SER A 154 -10.60 2.78 -9.00
N GLY A 155 -10.55 3.80 -8.15
CA GLY A 155 -11.51 4.00 -7.08
C GLY A 155 -11.32 3.13 -5.83
N SER A 156 -10.25 2.30 -5.79
CA SER A 156 -9.89 1.55 -4.58
C SER A 156 -9.57 2.47 -3.40
N GLN A 157 -10.07 2.11 -2.24
CA GLN A 157 -9.83 2.79 -0.96
C GLN A 157 -8.73 2.04 -0.19
N PRO A 158 -7.52 2.63 -0.01
CA PRO A 158 -6.37 1.94 0.58
C PRO A 158 -6.57 1.46 2.01
N GLU A 159 -7.42 2.11 2.78
CA GLU A 159 -7.78 1.74 4.16
C GLU A 159 -8.43 0.35 4.24
N TYR A 160 -9.03 -0.12 3.16
CA TYR A 160 -9.61 -1.46 3.02
C TYR A 160 -8.72 -2.40 2.21
N SER A 161 -7.40 -2.23 2.27
CA SER A 161 -6.47 -3.12 1.56
C SER A 161 -6.68 -4.58 1.98
N PHE A 162 -6.25 -5.51 1.10
CA PHE A 162 -6.37 -6.95 1.36
C PHE A 162 -5.76 -7.32 2.72
N HIS A 163 -6.58 -7.76 3.64
CA HIS A 163 -6.18 -8.24 4.96
C HIS A 163 -7.17 -9.28 5.49
N TRP A 164 -6.73 -10.11 6.40
CA TRP A 164 -7.56 -11.03 7.15
C TRP A 164 -7.22 -10.93 8.63
N SER A 165 -8.18 -10.47 9.43
CA SER A 165 -8.11 -10.60 10.88
C SER A 165 -8.82 -11.91 11.24
N GLY A 166 -8.05 -12.97 11.48
CA GLY A 166 -8.61 -14.23 11.96
C GLY A 166 -9.32 -14.00 13.28
N GLN A 167 -10.63 -14.20 13.34
CA GLN A 167 -11.26 -14.49 14.61
C GLN A 167 -10.74 -15.86 15.02
N ALA A 168 -9.99 -15.92 16.13
CA ALA A 168 -9.68 -17.18 16.76
C ALA A 168 -11.04 -17.82 17.11
N GLU A 169 -11.40 -18.89 16.42
CA GLU A 169 -12.51 -19.73 16.86
C GLU A 169 -12.21 -20.16 18.30
N PRO A 170 -13.16 -20.03 19.25
CA PRO A 170 -12.92 -20.53 20.58
C PRO A 170 -12.62 -22.03 20.45
N THR A 171 -11.44 -22.44 20.79
CA THR A 171 -11.05 -23.85 20.85
C THR A 171 -12.01 -24.52 21.82
N HIS A 172 -12.90 -25.35 21.25
CA HIS A 172 -13.78 -26.22 22.03
C HIS A 172 -12.87 -27.25 22.70
N ASN A 173 -12.45 -26.92 23.91
CA ASN A 173 -11.65 -27.80 24.75
C ASN A 173 -12.58 -28.93 25.24
N SER A 174 -12.69 -30.00 24.46
CA SER A 174 -13.33 -31.24 24.86
C SER A 174 -12.47 -31.87 25.97
N ARG A 175 -12.65 -31.39 27.20
CA ARG A 175 -12.24 -32.16 28.37
C ARG A 175 -13.16 -33.37 28.42
N ASN A 176 -12.64 -34.52 28.03
CA ASN A 176 -13.15 -35.81 28.47
C ASN A 176 -13.06 -35.86 30.00
N GLU A 177 -14.18 -35.61 30.65
CA GLU A 177 -14.32 -36.01 32.03
C GLU A 177 -14.48 -37.52 32.05
N GLY A 178 -13.51 -38.15 32.69
CA GLY A 178 -13.37 -39.56 32.81
C GLY A 178 -14.58 -40.20 33.53
N GLY A 179 -15.09 -41.25 32.94
CA GLY A 179 -16.06 -42.12 33.56
C GLY A 179 -15.45 -42.81 34.78
N GLU A 180 -16.09 -42.59 35.93
CA GLU A 180 -15.87 -43.38 37.13
C GLU A 180 -16.29 -44.83 36.85
N ILE A 181 -15.36 -45.74 37.05
CA ILE A 181 -15.62 -47.16 37.12
C ILE A 181 -16.10 -47.48 38.53
N SER A 182 -17.41 -47.65 38.71
CA SER A 182 -17.94 -48.22 39.96
C SER A 182 -17.85 -49.72 39.85
N LYS A 183 -17.09 -50.29 40.78
CA LYS A 183 -17.06 -51.75 41.08
C LYS A 183 -18.20 -52.06 42.02
N HIS A 184 -19.03 -53.00 41.62
CA HIS A 184 -19.60 -54.00 42.51
C HIS A 184 -19.86 -55.28 41.73
#